data_d3ef00d038cc6c4e5165b62c6076d1ac
#
_entry.id   d3ef00d038cc6c4e5165b62c6076d1ac
#
_cell.length_a   1.000
_cell.length_b   1.000
_cell.length_c   1.000
_cell.angle_alpha   90.00
_cell.angle_beta   90.00
_cell.angle_gamma   90.00
#
_symmetry.space_group_name_H-M   'P 1'
#
loop_
_entity.id
_entity.type
_entity.pdbx_description
1 polymer ?
#
loop_
_entity_poly.entity_id
_entity_poly.type
_entity_poly.pdbx_seq_one_letter_code
_entity_poly.pdbx_strand_id
1 'polypeptide(L)'
;MKVLYYTNIPAPYRVKFFNKLSESVELTVLFNGDKNERYRNKDWFKNNDYKFNYINLHKFALFQLNKILKDNYDIVVIGTYANLNGAILNILLRCKHIKFFLNADGGFVPEKESFISKFLKTKFISTADYYLSTGKCTNEYLEYYGANKNSIYVYPFSSIEKSDVLLLPLKMEEKLKLRKEAGYNYKRLFVSVGSFIERKGYDLFLNSLLISNNEKNGFIIIGGGEEKDDYLEFLKVHNIKNVHFIDFCDKEKVFEYYKMSDVFFFPSREDIWGLVVNEAMSTGLPVIATFETASAREVFKKNQLYSCENIKSLNKKINEYSSKSALDLYKEGLNNLEISSKYTIENMVLKHLAIFEEVEKDEKKN
;
A
#
# COMPACT_ATOMS: atom_id res chain seq x y z
N MET A 1 -5.97 2.56 27.72
CA MET A 1 -6.67 3.24 26.61
C MET A 1 -7.51 2.23 25.86
N LYS A 2 -8.78 2.51 25.66
CA LYS A 2 -9.75 1.66 24.94
C LYS A 2 -10.02 2.23 23.56
N VAL A 3 -9.69 1.46 22.52
CA VAL A 3 -9.70 1.91 21.11
C VAL A 3 -10.74 1.13 20.30
N LEU A 4 -11.61 1.86 19.59
CA LEU A 4 -12.51 1.31 18.58
C LEU A 4 -11.98 1.64 17.19
N TYR A 5 -11.77 0.64 16.35
CA TYR A 5 -11.31 0.82 15.00
C TYR A 5 -12.29 0.20 13.99
N TYR A 6 -12.85 1.01 13.09
CA TYR A 6 -13.71 0.53 12.01
C TYR A 6 -12.94 0.42 10.68
N THR A 7 -13.00 -0.72 10.01
CA THR A 7 -12.34 -0.95 8.72
C THR A 7 -13.15 -1.88 7.81
N ASN A 8 -12.77 -1.97 6.53
CA ASN A 8 -13.50 -2.81 5.55
C ASN A 8 -13.32 -4.30 5.84
N ILE A 9 -12.10 -4.80 5.68
CA ILE A 9 -11.79 -6.23 5.66
C ILE A 9 -10.51 -6.52 6.45
N PRO A 10 -10.35 -7.76 6.93
CA PRO A 10 -9.14 -8.22 7.61
C PRO A 10 -8.02 -8.56 6.62
N ALA A 11 -7.51 -7.58 5.88
CA ALA A 11 -6.32 -7.78 5.05
C ALA A 11 -5.12 -8.21 5.92
N PRO A 12 -4.21 -9.11 5.45
CA PRO A 12 -3.12 -9.66 6.26
C PRO A 12 -2.27 -8.61 6.97
N TYR A 13 -1.88 -7.53 6.30
CA TYR A 13 -1.11 -6.44 6.90
C TYR A 13 -1.90 -5.69 7.98
N ARG A 14 -3.25 -5.56 7.81
CA ARG A 14 -4.13 -4.95 8.81
C ARG A 14 -4.23 -5.81 10.06
N VAL A 15 -4.36 -7.13 9.89
CA VAL A 15 -4.40 -8.07 11.02
C VAL A 15 -3.10 -8.00 11.80
N LYS A 16 -1.95 -7.99 11.12
CA LYS A 16 -0.64 -7.84 11.77
C LYS A 16 -0.54 -6.51 12.54
N PHE A 17 -0.97 -5.41 11.95
CA PHE A 17 -1.01 -4.11 12.61
C PHE A 17 -1.92 -4.13 13.85
N PHE A 18 -3.14 -4.65 13.75
CA PHE A 18 -4.07 -4.71 14.88
C PHE A 18 -3.59 -5.65 15.98
N ASN A 19 -3.02 -6.82 15.62
CA ASN A 19 -2.41 -7.71 16.60
C ASN A 19 -1.29 -7.00 17.38
N LYS A 20 -0.46 -6.23 16.69
CA LYS A 20 0.63 -5.49 17.32
C LYS A 20 0.13 -4.30 18.16
N LEU A 21 -0.89 -3.59 17.69
CA LEU A 21 -1.51 -2.48 18.43
C LEU A 21 -2.20 -2.97 19.71
N SER A 22 -2.86 -4.14 19.66
CA SER A 22 -3.56 -4.73 20.81
C SER A 22 -2.63 -5.17 21.96
N GLU A 23 -1.32 -5.24 21.73
CA GLU A 23 -0.34 -5.45 22.82
C GLU A 23 -0.25 -4.25 23.77
N SER A 24 -0.69 -3.06 23.34
CA SER A 24 -0.56 -1.81 24.10
C SER A 24 -1.89 -1.14 24.47
N VAL A 25 -3.01 -1.54 23.82
CA VAL A 25 -4.33 -0.95 24.03
C VAL A 25 -5.41 -2.03 24.06
N GLU A 26 -6.52 -1.74 24.73
CA GLU A 26 -7.74 -2.56 24.64
C GLU A 26 -8.42 -2.27 23.30
N LEU A 27 -8.15 -3.11 22.29
CA LEU A 27 -8.58 -2.89 20.91
C LEU A 27 -9.84 -3.68 20.56
N THR A 28 -10.84 -3.00 20.04
CA THR A 28 -12.01 -3.59 19.37
C THR A 28 -12.04 -3.15 17.91
N VAL A 29 -12.01 -4.11 16.97
CA VAL A 29 -12.06 -3.84 15.54
C VAL A 29 -13.41 -4.24 14.96
N LEU A 30 -14.03 -3.31 14.23
CA LEU A 30 -15.26 -3.56 13.49
C LEU A 30 -14.93 -3.79 12.01
N PHE A 31 -15.29 -4.96 11.48
CA PHE A 31 -15.18 -5.27 10.07
C PHE A 31 -16.52 -5.10 9.37
N ASN A 32 -16.51 -4.48 8.19
CA ASN A 32 -17.74 -4.21 7.42
C ASN A 32 -18.40 -5.48 6.86
N GLY A 33 -17.72 -6.63 6.91
CA GLY A 33 -18.29 -7.93 6.51
C GLY A 33 -18.46 -8.15 5.01
N ASP A 34 -18.03 -7.21 4.16
CA ASP A 34 -18.13 -7.36 2.71
C ASP A 34 -16.99 -8.24 2.18
N LYS A 35 -17.31 -9.53 1.89
CA LYS A 35 -16.35 -10.53 1.40
C LYS A 35 -16.21 -10.52 -0.13
N ASN A 36 -16.92 -9.64 -0.86
CA ASN A 36 -17.08 -9.69 -2.30
C ASN A 36 -16.14 -8.77 -3.09
N GLU A 37 -14.91 -8.59 -2.67
CA GLU A 37 -13.92 -7.90 -3.51
C GLU A 37 -13.35 -8.88 -4.56
N ARG A 38 -13.80 -8.75 -5.81
CA ARG A 38 -13.53 -9.64 -6.96
C ARG A 38 -12.05 -9.84 -7.29
N TYR A 39 -11.17 -8.94 -6.87
CA TYR A 39 -9.73 -8.91 -7.25
C TYR A 39 -8.77 -9.23 -6.09
N ARG A 40 -9.27 -9.71 -4.95
CA ARG A 40 -8.44 -10.05 -3.80
C ARG A 40 -8.28 -11.56 -3.64
N ASN A 41 -7.09 -11.97 -3.24
CA ASN A 41 -6.83 -13.37 -2.93
C ASN A 41 -7.80 -13.86 -1.84
N LYS A 42 -8.60 -14.90 -2.14
CA LYS A 42 -9.56 -15.47 -1.19
C LYS A 42 -8.90 -16.09 0.05
N ASP A 43 -7.62 -16.40 -0.05
CA ASP A 43 -6.82 -16.96 1.06
C ASP A 43 -6.53 -15.93 2.16
N TRP A 44 -6.64 -14.61 1.87
CA TRP A 44 -6.52 -13.55 2.88
C TRP A 44 -7.55 -13.67 4.01
N PHE A 45 -8.64 -14.38 3.79
CA PHE A 45 -9.71 -14.55 4.77
C PHE A 45 -9.65 -15.91 5.50
N LYS A 46 -8.69 -16.76 5.14
CA LYS A 46 -8.46 -18.05 5.77
C LYS A 46 -7.33 -17.90 6.80
N ASN A 47 -7.54 -18.43 8.01
CA ASN A 47 -6.50 -18.56 9.04
C ASN A 47 -5.93 -17.24 9.61
N ASN A 48 -6.76 -16.24 9.89
CA ASN A 48 -6.32 -15.08 10.65
C ASN A 48 -6.33 -15.39 12.16
N ASP A 49 -5.16 -15.35 12.78
CA ASP A 49 -5.01 -15.37 14.25
C ASP A 49 -5.22 -13.95 14.80
N TYR A 50 -6.45 -13.67 15.26
CA TYR A 50 -6.78 -12.37 15.84
C TYR A 50 -6.45 -12.34 17.33
N LYS A 51 -5.53 -11.45 17.75
CA LYS A 51 -5.17 -11.19 19.15
C LYS A 51 -5.92 -10.01 19.76
N PHE A 52 -6.96 -9.54 19.10
CA PHE A 52 -7.80 -8.41 19.50
C PHE A 52 -9.28 -8.77 19.43
N ASN A 53 -10.12 -8.00 20.12
CA ASN A 53 -11.57 -8.16 20.02
C ASN A 53 -12.06 -7.69 18.66
N TYR A 54 -12.92 -8.47 17.99
CA TYR A 54 -13.48 -8.06 16.71
C TYR A 54 -14.96 -8.36 16.60
N ILE A 55 -15.64 -7.56 15.78
CA ILE A 55 -17.06 -7.69 15.49
C ILE A 55 -17.26 -7.56 13.99
N ASN A 56 -17.89 -8.56 13.37
CA ASN A 56 -18.35 -8.45 11.98
C ASN A 56 -19.70 -7.74 11.95
N LEU A 57 -19.78 -6.63 11.23
CA LEU A 57 -21.02 -5.86 11.11
C LEU A 57 -21.95 -6.49 10.07
N HIS A 58 -23.25 -6.38 10.30
CA HIS A 58 -24.27 -6.70 9.32
C HIS A 58 -24.29 -5.63 8.19
N LYS A 59 -24.92 -5.96 7.05
CA LYS A 59 -25.00 -5.06 5.90
C LYS A 59 -25.60 -3.68 6.24
N PHE A 60 -26.50 -3.64 7.22
CA PHE A 60 -27.09 -2.41 7.80
C PHE A 60 -26.99 -2.49 9.32
N ALA A 61 -25.95 -1.89 9.87
CA ALA A 61 -25.53 -2.10 11.27
C ALA A 61 -25.96 -1.00 12.25
N LEU A 62 -26.99 -0.17 11.94
CA LEU A 62 -27.36 0.98 12.76
C LEU A 62 -27.57 0.61 14.25
N PHE A 63 -28.38 -0.41 14.54
CA PHE A 63 -28.66 -0.83 15.92
C PHE A 63 -27.41 -1.45 16.59
N GLN A 64 -26.63 -2.23 15.82
CA GLN A 64 -25.41 -2.85 16.30
C GLN A 64 -24.38 -1.79 16.66
N LEU A 65 -24.13 -0.81 15.79
CA LEU A 65 -23.23 0.32 16.05
C LEU A 65 -23.68 1.16 17.23
N ASN A 66 -24.99 1.48 17.31
CA ASN A 66 -25.52 2.24 18.44
C ASN A 66 -25.37 1.50 19.78
N LYS A 67 -25.42 0.16 19.79
CA LYS A 67 -25.16 -0.66 20.99
C LYS A 67 -23.67 -0.63 21.35
N ILE A 68 -22.77 -0.80 20.38
CA ILE A 68 -21.32 -0.77 20.57
C ILE A 68 -20.87 0.59 21.14
N LEU A 69 -21.42 1.70 20.62
CA LEU A 69 -21.10 3.05 21.09
C LEU A 69 -21.67 3.40 22.47
N LYS A 70 -22.34 2.47 23.19
CA LYS A 70 -22.66 2.64 24.62
C LYS A 70 -21.45 2.34 25.50
N ASP A 71 -20.49 1.55 24.99
CA ASP A 71 -19.21 1.38 25.66
C ASP A 71 -18.38 2.65 25.48
N ASN A 72 -17.76 3.11 26.56
CA ASN A 72 -16.90 4.29 26.48
C ASN A 72 -15.55 3.90 25.86
N TYR A 73 -15.26 4.46 24.70
CA TYR A 73 -13.96 4.36 24.03
C TYR A 73 -13.20 5.67 24.18
N ASP A 74 -11.92 5.58 24.53
CA ASP A 74 -11.06 6.75 24.61
C ASP A 74 -10.72 7.28 23.22
N ILE A 75 -10.55 6.37 22.25
CA ILE A 75 -10.22 6.68 20.84
C ILE A 75 -11.18 5.91 19.92
N VAL A 76 -11.73 6.60 18.94
CA VAL A 76 -12.52 6.02 17.84
C VAL A 76 -11.86 6.36 16.50
N VAL A 77 -11.61 5.34 15.65
CA VAL A 77 -11.01 5.52 14.34
C VAL A 77 -11.93 4.96 13.24
N ILE A 78 -12.26 5.78 12.25
CA ILE A 78 -12.96 5.37 11.04
C ILE A 78 -11.92 5.18 9.92
N GLY A 79 -11.60 3.94 9.57
CA GLY A 79 -10.66 3.58 8.49
C GLY A 79 -11.29 3.48 7.11
N THR A 80 -12.62 3.63 7.02
CA THR A 80 -13.33 3.68 5.73
C THR A 80 -14.68 4.39 5.91
N TYR A 81 -14.95 5.35 5.07
CA TYR A 81 -16.19 6.13 5.06
C TYR A 81 -17.01 5.93 3.78
N ALA A 82 -16.44 5.26 2.76
CA ALA A 82 -17.05 5.12 1.44
C ALA A 82 -18.17 4.07 1.37
N ASN A 83 -18.55 3.47 2.50
CA ASN A 83 -19.62 2.49 2.57
C ASN A 83 -20.72 2.89 3.57
N LEU A 84 -21.86 2.21 3.48
CA LEU A 84 -23.06 2.55 4.26
C LEU A 84 -22.81 2.53 5.78
N ASN A 85 -22.12 1.50 6.30
CA ASN A 85 -21.87 1.41 7.74
C ASN A 85 -20.88 2.47 8.23
N GLY A 86 -19.88 2.84 7.42
CA GLY A 86 -18.98 3.96 7.72
C GLY A 86 -19.71 5.30 7.76
N ALA A 87 -20.66 5.52 6.85
CA ALA A 87 -21.53 6.70 6.87
C ALA A 87 -22.43 6.74 8.10
N ILE A 88 -23.06 5.61 8.43
CA ILE A 88 -23.90 5.49 9.66
C ILE A 88 -23.05 5.75 10.90
N LEU A 89 -21.86 5.15 11.01
CA LEU A 89 -20.97 5.36 12.15
C LEU A 89 -20.57 6.83 12.31
N ASN A 90 -20.18 7.49 11.22
CA ASN A 90 -19.86 8.92 11.22
C ASN A 90 -21.04 9.77 11.75
N ILE A 91 -22.26 9.51 11.26
CA ILE A 91 -23.46 10.23 11.73
C ILE A 91 -23.72 9.97 13.21
N LEU A 92 -23.62 8.73 13.67
CA LEU A 92 -23.85 8.37 15.08
C LEU A 92 -22.83 9.04 16.01
N LEU A 93 -21.56 9.07 15.64
CA LEU A 93 -20.50 9.72 16.43
C LEU A 93 -20.80 11.22 16.61
N ARG A 94 -21.17 11.89 15.52
CA ARG A 94 -21.56 13.30 15.55
C ARG A 94 -22.81 13.56 16.40
N CYS A 95 -23.85 12.75 16.24
CA CYS A 95 -25.08 12.89 17.02
C CYS A 95 -24.85 12.66 18.54
N LYS A 96 -23.84 11.87 18.88
CA LYS A 96 -23.43 11.59 20.27
C LYS A 96 -22.32 12.52 20.78
N HIS A 97 -21.84 13.45 19.97
CA HIS A 97 -20.69 14.32 20.27
C HIS A 97 -19.43 13.55 20.66
N ILE A 98 -19.21 12.37 20.06
CA ILE A 98 -18.00 11.56 20.25
C ILE A 98 -16.98 12.00 19.21
N LYS A 99 -15.82 12.49 19.65
CA LYS A 99 -14.70 12.84 18.76
C LYS A 99 -14.09 11.59 18.14
N PHE A 100 -13.61 11.72 16.90
CA PHE A 100 -13.06 10.57 16.19
C PHE A 100 -11.98 10.96 15.18
N PHE A 101 -11.13 9.99 14.89
CA PHE A 101 -10.16 10.03 13.81
C PHE A 101 -10.77 9.49 12.51
N LEU A 102 -10.51 10.17 11.41
CA LEU A 102 -10.66 9.61 10.08
C LEU A 102 -9.29 9.13 9.58
N ASN A 103 -9.14 7.83 9.29
CA ASN A 103 -7.90 7.28 8.73
C ASN A 103 -8.03 7.15 7.22
N ALA A 104 -7.09 7.77 6.50
CA ALA A 104 -6.94 7.66 5.06
C ALA A 104 -5.63 6.95 4.72
N ASP A 105 -5.73 5.73 4.14
CA ASP A 105 -4.57 4.91 3.76
C ASP A 105 -3.87 5.38 2.48
N GLY A 106 -4.34 6.47 1.92
CA GLY A 106 -3.84 7.09 0.71
C GLY A 106 -4.95 7.89 0.02
N GLY A 107 -4.54 8.72 -0.91
CA GLY A 107 -5.46 9.51 -1.72
C GLY A 107 -4.72 10.51 -2.59
N PHE A 108 -5.31 10.80 -3.76
CA PHE A 108 -4.90 11.87 -4.64
C PHE A 108 -6.04 12.85 -4.82
N VAL A 109 -5.72 14.12 -4.92
CA VAL A 109 -6.69 15.13 -5.37
C VAL A 109 -7.07 14.78 -6.82
N PRO A 110 -8.35 14.51 -7.12
CA PRO A 110 -8.74 14.10 -8.46
C PRO A 110 -8.66 15.28 -9.43
N GLU A 111 -8.17 15.03 -10.64
CA GLU A 111 -8.17 16.04 -11.71
C GLU A 111 -9.59 16.41 -12.16
N LYS A 112 -10.48 15.44 -12.17
CA LYS A 112 -11.92 15.59 -12.51
C LYS A 112 -12.76 14.85 -11.51
N GLU A 113 -13.77 15.52 -10.98
CA GLU A 113 -14.72 14.93 -10.05
C GLU A 113 -16.10 15.56 -10.21
N SER A 114 -17.15 14.75 -10.06
CA SER A 114 -18.53 15.28 -10.08
C SER A 114 -18.79 16.12 -8.81
N PHE A 115 -19.61 17.15 -8.95
CA PHE A 115 -20.01 18.00 -7.83
C PHE A 115 -20.62 17.21 -6.68
N ILE A 116 -21.45 16.21 -6.99
CA ILE A 116 -22.11 15.35 -5.99
C ILE A 116 -21.07 14.52 -5.22
N SER A 117 -20.11 13.91 -5.93
CA SER A 117 -19.02 13.14 -5.29
C SER A 117 -18.22 14.04 -4.35
N LYS A 118 -17.81 15.21 -4.85
CA LYS A 118 -17.06 16.20 -4.03
C LYS A 118 -17.85 16.61 -2.80
N PHE A 119 -19.13 16.95 -2.95
CA PHE A 119 -19.98 17.35 -1.85
C PHE A 119 -20.09 16.25 -0.77
N LEU A 120 -20.34 15.00 -1.19
CA LEU A 120 -20.45 13.88 -0.26
C LEU A 120 -19.12 13.62 0.48
N LYS A 121 -18.01 13.56 -0.22
CA LYS A 121 -16.70 13.37 0.41
C LYS A 121 -16.37 14.50 1.37
N THR A 122 -16.60 15.76 0.97
CA THR A 122 -16.41 16.92 1.85
C THR A 122 -17.25 16.79 3.11
N LYS A 123 -18.55 16.40 2.97
CA LYS A 123 -19.43 16.22 4.13
C LYS A 123 -18.97 15.14 5.09
N PHE A 124 -18.33 14.07 4.61
CA PHE A 124 -17.82 13.01 5.47
C PHE A 124 -16.43 13.34 6.04
N ILE A 125 -15.53 13.85 5.22
CA ILE A 125 -14.15 14.11 5.63
C ILE A 125 -14.08 15.30 6.60
N SER A 126 -14.72 16.44 6.28
CA SER A 126 -14.65 17.65 7.08
C SER A 126 -15.28 17.54 8.47
N THR A 127 -15.91 16.43 8.80
CA THR A 127 -16.62 16.24 10.07
C THR A 127 -15.83 15.49 11.13
N ALA A 128 -14.68 14.93 10.78
CA ALA A 128 -13.78 14.32 11.73
C ALA A 128 -13.02 15.41 12.51
N ASP A 129 -12.69 15.12 13.76
CA ASP A 129 -11.93 16.02 14.61
C ASP A 129 -10.43 15.89 14.34
N TYR A 130 -9.98 14.68 14.01
CA TYR A 130 -8.60 14.32 13.78
C TYR A 130 -8.45 13.44 12.54
N TYR A 131 -7.28 13.46 11.91
CA TYR A 131 -7.01 12.69 10.69
C TYR A 131 -5.71 11.92 10.82
N LEU A 132 -5.74 10.64 10.43
CA LEU A 132 -4.55 9.82 10.24
C LEU A 132 -4.24 9.75 8.75
N SER A 133 -3.04 10.14 8.37
CA SER A 133 -2.58 10.27 6.98
C SER A 133 -1.29 9.49 6.75
N THR A 134 -1.11 9.01 5.53
CA THR A 134 0.08 8.25 5.14
C THR A 134 1.21 9.10 4.58
N GLY A 135 0.96 10.39 4.27
CA GLY A 135 1.97 11.30 3.75
C GLY A 135 1.39 12.48 2.96
N LYS A 136 2.24 13.16 2.19
CA LYS A 136 1.90 14.43 1.52
C LYS A 136 0.69 14.34 0.61
N CYS A 137 0.64 13.32 -0.27
CA CYS A 137 -0.49 13.18 -1.19
C CYS A 137 -1.82 13.02 -0.43
N THR A 138 -1.80 12.27 0.66
CA THR A 138 -2.97 12.05 1.51
C THR A 138 -3.34 13.31 2.29
N ASN A 139 -2.36 14.10 2.75
CA ASN A 139 -2.62 15.39 3.38
C ASN A 139 -3.34 16.33 2.40
N GLU A 140 -2.81 16.50 1.17
CA GLU A 140 -3.42 17.30 0.11
C GLU A 140 -4.85 16.84 -0.20
N TYR A 141 -5.08 15.53 -0.26
CA TYR A 141 -6.40 14.94 -0.45
C TYR A 141 -7.36 15.30 0.70
N LEU A 142 -6.94 15.13 1.95
CA LEU A 142 -7.75 15.44 3.12
C LEU A 142 -8.07 16.95 3.21
N GLU A 143 -7.08 17.81 3.01
CA GLU A 143 -7.25 19.26 2.98
C GLU A 143 -8.21 19.71 1.87
N TYR A 144 -8.12 19.10 0.66
CA TYR A 144 -9.01 19.37 -0.46
C TYR A 144 -10.49 19.11 -0.14
N TYR A 145 -10.76 18.12 0.74
CA TYR A 145 -12.11 17.81 1.20
C TYR A 145 -12.45 18.45 2.56
N GLY A 146 -11.69 19.43 3.01
CA GLY A 146 -12.02 20.29 4.15
C GLY A 146 -11.52 19.80 5.51
N ALA A 147 -10.53 18.90 5.55
CA ALA A 147 -9.83 18.56 6.79
C ALA A 147 -9.04 19.77 7.32
N ASN A 148 -9.05 19.96 8.63
CA ASN A 148 -8.19 20.96 9.27
C ASN A 148 -6.73 20.47 9.24
N LYS A 149 -5.86 21.21 8.58
CA LYS A 149 -4.44 20.88 8.44
C LYS A 149 -3.73 20.64 9.78
N ASN A 150 -4.09 21.39 10.82
CA ASN A 150 -3.49 21.25 12.14
C ASN A 150 -3.93 19.98 12.89
N SER A 151 -4.95 19.30 12.39
CA SER A 151 -5.47 18.04 12.97
C SER A 151 -5.08 16.83 12.13
N ILE A 152 -4.15 16.98 11.16
CA ILE A 152 -3.66 15.88 10.32
C ILE A 152 -2.36 15.33 10.89
N TYR A 153 -2.36 14.06 11.28
CA TYR A 153 -1.23 13.34 11.83
C TYR A 153 -0.72 12.31 10.81
N VAL A 154 0.57 12.39 10.48
CA VAL A 154 1.19 11.47 9.52
C VAL A 154 1.77 10.26 10.24
N TYR A 155 1.52 9.06 9.70
CA TYR A 155 2.10 7.81 10.19
C TYR A 155 2.74 7.00 9.04
N PRO A 156 3.76 6.17 9.31
CA PRO A 156 4.44 5.35 8.30
C PRO A 156 3.59 4.12 7.94
N PHE A 157 2.75 4.25 6.92
CA PHE A 157 1.89 3.15 6.48
C PHE A 157 2.70 2.01 5.86
N SER A 158 2.49 0.78 6.33
CA SER A 158 3.32 -0.37 5.98
C SER A 158 2.58 -1.70 5.98
N SER A 159 3.12 -2.67 5.20
CA SER A 159 2.77 -4.10 5.20
C SER A 159 3.89 -4.99 5.73
N ILE A 160 5.08 -4.43 6.01
CA ILE A 160 6.26 -5.18 6.43
C ILE A 160 6.53 -5.02 7.94
N GLU A 161 7.08 -6.07 8.53
CA GLU A 161 7.59 -6.07 9.89
C GLU A 161 9.10 -5.77 9.90
N LYS A 162 9.67 -5.39 11.04
CA LYS A 162 11.13 -5.17 11.15
C LYS A 162 11.95 -6.36 10.70
N SER A 163 11.45 -7.57 10.91
CA SER A 163 12.08 -8.82 10.47
C SER A 163 12.13 -9.01 8.95
N ASP A 164 11.28 -8.31 8.21
CA ASP A 164 11.27 -8.36 6.73
C ASP A 164 12.37 -7.48 6.12
N VAL A 165 12.92 -6.54 6.89
CA VAL A 165 13.95 -5.61 6.42
C VAL A 165 15.32 -6.28 6.50
N LEU A 166 15.98 -6.47 5.37
CA LEU A 166 17.35 -7.01 5.35
C LEU A 166 18.34 -6.02 5.97
N LEU A 167 19.38 -6.53 6.60
CA LEU A 167 20.47 -5.70 7.14
C LEU A 167 21.33 -5.09 6.03
N LEU A 168 21.54 -5.84 4.94
CA LEU A 168 22.31 -5.43 3.77
C LEU A 168 21.62 -5.99 2.51
N PRO A 169 21.75 -5.28 1.37
CA PRO A 169 21.30 -5.85 0.08
C PRO A 169 22.11 -7.10 -0.24
N LEU A 170 21.49 -8.08 -0.90
CA LEU A 170 22.23 -9.24 -1.41
C LEU A 170 23.25 -8.81 -2.48
N LYS A 171 24.45 -9.40 -2.42
CA LYS A 171 25.47 -9.21 -3.43
C LYS A 171 25.07 -9.86 -4.75
N MET A 172 25.64 -9.39 -5.85
CA MET A 172 25.31 -9.91 -7.20
C MET A 172 25.52 -11.42 -7.32
N GLU A 173 26.56 -11.96 -6.70
CA GLU A 173 26.88 -13.40 -6.71
C GLU A 173 25.77 -14.22 -6.02
N GLU A 174 25.24 -13.73 -4.89
CA GLU A 174 24.13 -14.37 -4.17
C GLU A 174 22.85 -14.36 -5.02
N LYS A 175 22.53 -13.21 -5.63
CA LYS A 175 21.39 -13.07 -6.55
C LYS A 175 21.49 -14.01 -7.75
N LEU A 176 22.66 -14.11 -8.37
CA LEU A 176 22.89 -15.01 -9.52
C LEU A 176 22.72 -16.48 -9.13
N LYS A 177 23.15 -16.88 -7.92
CA LYS A 177 22.93 -18.22 -7.40
C LYS A 177 21.43 -18.53 -7.28
N LEU A 178 20.67 -17.64 -6.60
CA LEU A 178 19.22 -17.78 -6.45
C LEU A 178 18.49 -17.86 -7.80
N ARG A 179 18.90 -17.05 -8.78
CA ARG A 179 18.33 -17.08 -10.15
C ARG A 179 18.58 -18.39 -10.83
N LYS A 180 19.80 -18.92 -10.76
CA LYS A 180 20.16 -20.20 -11.38
C LYS A 180 19.33 -21.34 -10.77
N GLU A 181 19.15 -21.35 -9.46
CA GLU A 181 18.32 -22.33 -8.75
C GLU A 181 16.83 -22.23 -9.16
N ALA A 182 16.36 -21.01 -9.44
CA ALA A 182 14.99 -20.74 -9.90
C ALA A 182 14.80 -20.87 -11.43
N GLY A 183 15.87 -21.20 -12.20
CA GLY A 183 15.80 -21.40 -13.66
C GLY A 183 15.86 -20.13 -14.50
N TYR A 184 16.19 -18.96 -13.91
CA TYR A 184 16.31 -17.70 -14.64
C TYR A 184 17.77 -17.40 -14.99
N ASN A 185 18.05 -17.27 -16.28
CA ASN A 185 19.41 -17.02 -16.78
C ASN A 185 19.51 -15.66 -17.49
N TYR A 186 19.29 -14.56 -16.73
CA TYR A 186 19.36 -13.20 -17.24
C TYR A 186 20.52 -12.43 -16.61
N LYS A 187 21.14 -11.53 -17.39
CA LYS A 187 22.18 -10.62 -16.89
C LYS A 187 21.60 -9.66 -15.85
N ARG A 188 20.39 -9.17 -16.09
CA ARG A 188 19.64 -8.28 -15.19
C ARG A 188 18.22 -8.83 -15.03
N LEU A 189 17.72 -8.87 -13.81
CA LEU A 189 16.36 -9.34 -13.51
C LEU A 189 15.56 -8.22 -12.85
N PHE A 190 14.45 -7.90 -13.49
CA PHE A 190 13.47 -6.93 -12.99
C PHE A 190 12.26 -7.69 -12.41
N VAL A 191 11.67 -7.14 -11.36
CA VAL A 191 10.46 -7.73 -10.74
C VAL A 191 9.40 -6.66 -10.52
N SER A 192 8.14 -7.04 -10.66
CA SER A 192 6.98 -6.23 -10.30
C SER A 192 5.91 -7.10 -9.65
N VAL A 193 5.10 -6.51 -8.78
CA VAL A 193 4.00 -7.18 -8.07
C VAL A 193 2.74 -6.32 -8.13
N GLY A 194 1.63 -6.90 -8.59
CA GLY A 194 0.35 -6.19 -8.66
C GLY A 194 -0.73 -6.94 -9.43
N SER A 195 -1.97 -6.57 -9.24
CA SER A 195 -3.10 -7.13 -10.00
C SER A 195 -2.98 -6.78 -11.48
N PHE A 196 -3.39 -7.70 -12.37
CA PHE A 196 -3.39 -7.51 -13.81
C PHE A 196 -4.69 -6.80 -14.22
N ILE A 197 -4.68 -5.49 -14.02
CA ILE A 197 -5.78 -4.55 -14.32
C ILE A 197 -5.17 -3.26 -14.90
N GLU A 198 -5.93 -2.53 -15.71
CA GLU A 198 -5.50 -1.31 -16.40
C GLU A 198 -4.77 -0.31 -15.48
N ARG A 199 -5.29 -0.11 -14.28
CA ARG A 199 -4.72 0.82 -13.29
C ARG A 199 -3.26 0.51 -12.94
N LYS A 200 -2.80 -0.74 -13.07
CA LYS A 200 -1.43 -1.16 -12.75
C LYS A 200 -0.44 -0.97 -13.89
N GLY A 201 -0.91 -0.66 -15.10
CA GLY A 201 -0.09 -0.17 -16.21
C GLY A 201 0.86 -1.19 -16.81
N TYR A 202 0.61 -2.50 -16.67
CA TYR A 202 1.48 -3.51 -17.27
C TYR A 202 1.41 -3.52 -18.80
N ASP A 203 0.29 -3.10 -19.38
CA ASP A 203 0.16 -2.82 -20.82
C ASP A 203 1.13 -1.71 -21.27
N LEU A 204 1.33 -0.64 -20.47
CA LEU A 204 2.31 0.42 -20.75
C LEU A 204 3.74 -0.14 -20.70
N PHE A 205 4.02 -1.00 -19.73
CA PHE A 205 5.30 -1.69 -19.66
C PHE A 205 5.54 -2.56 -20.90
N LEU A 206 4.59 -3.41 -21.28
CA LEU A 206 4.71 -4.27 -22.46
C LEU A 206 4.92 -3.44 -23.74
N ASN A 207 4.14 -2.38 -23.93
CA ASN A 207 4.32 -1.46 -25.06
C ASN A 207 5.70 -0.77 -25.03
N SER A 208 6.27 -0.51 -23.85
CA SER A 208 7.62 0.07 -23.76
C SER A 208 8.70 -0.86 -24.31
N LEU A 209 8.50 -2.18 -24.22
CA LEU A 209 9.44 -3.16 -24.77
C LEU A 209 9.48 -3.15 -26.31
N LEU A 210 8.43 -2.67 -26.98
CA LEU A 210 8.43 -2.50 -28.45
C LEU A 210 9.37 -1.38 -28.92
N ILE A 211 9.73 -0.44 -28.03
CA ILE A 211 10.70 0.63 -28.35
C ILE A 211 12.12 0.04 -28.35
N SER A 212 12.45 -0.73 -27.32
CA SER A 212 13.73 -1.41 -27.18
C SER A 212 13.60 -2.52 -26.16
N ASN A 213 13.80 -3.76 -26.57
CA ASN A 213 13.85 -4.92 -25.70
C ASN A 213 15.24 -5.54 -25.72
N ASN A 214 15.92 -5.52 -24.58
CA ASN A 214 17.19 -6.21 -24.41
C ASN A 214 16.93 -7.60 -23.80
N GLU A 215 17.03 -8.64 -24.60
CA GLU A 215 16.78 -10.03 -24.18
C GLU A 215 17.73 -10.56 -23.09
N LYS A 216 18.82 -9.83 -22.78
CA LYS A 216 19.67 -10.12 -21.63
C LYS A 216 19.01 -9.69 -20.29
N ASN A 217 17.95 -8.91 -20.35
CA ASN A 217 17.12 -8.56 -19.20
C ASN A 217 15.96 -9.55 -19.09
N GLY A 218 15.65 -10.02 -17.89
CA GLY A 218 14.44 -10.76 -17.59
C GLY A 218 13.47 -9.90 -16.79
N PHE A 219 12.19 -10.14 -16.98
CA PHE A 219 11.12 -9.45 -16.24
C PHE A 219 10.19 -10.48 -15.62
N ILE A 220 10.01 -10.40 -14.30
CA ILE A 220 9.03 -11.22 -13.55
C ILE A 220 7.93 -10.31 -13.09
N ILE A 221 6.68 -10.66 -13.41
CA ILE A 221 5.50 -9.92 -13.00
C ILE A 221 4.59 -10.88 -12.21
N ILE A 222 4.41 -10.61 -10.93
CA ILE A 222 3.68 -11.47 -10.01
C ILE A 222 2.30 -10.89 -9.75
N GLY A 223 1.25 -11.67 -9.99
CA GLY A 223 -0.11 -11.25 -9.76
C GLY A 223 -1.13 -12.06 -10.52
N GLY A 224 -2.30 -11.48 -10.71
CA GLY A 224 -3.40 -12.04 -11.49
C GLY A 224 -4.47 -10.99 -11.69
N GLY A 225 -5.37 -11.22 -12.60
CA GLY A 225 -6.44 -10.29 -12.94
C GLY A 225 -6.99 -10.54 -14.32
N GLU A 226 -7.95 -9.70 -14.71
CA GLU A 226 -8.73 -9.87 -15.94
C GLU A 226 -7.90 -9.67 -17.22
N GLU A 227 -6.81 -8.91 -17.17
CA GLU A 227 -5.96 -8.63 -18.33
C GLU A 227 -4.85 -9.66 -18.57
N LYS A 228 -4.82 -10.78 -17.81
CA LYS A 228 -3.74 -11.79 -17.93
C LYS A 228 -3.65 -12.38 -19.33
N ASP A 229 -4.77 -12.76 -19.91
CA ASP A 229 -4.83 -13.42 -21.20
C ASP A 229 -4.39 -12.45 -22.33
N ASP A 230 -4.79 -11.18 -22.24
CA ASP A 230 -4.37 -10.14 -23.19
C ASP A 230 -2.85 -9.91 -23.13
N TYR A 231 -2.26 -9.93 -21.95
CA TYR A 231 -0.82 -9.81 -21.78
C TYR A 231 -0.05 -11.01 -22.37
N LEU A 232 -0.56 -12.23 -22.16
CA LEU A 232 0.03 -13.44 -22.73
C LEU A 232 -0.07 -13.44 -24.26
N GLU A 233 -1.20 -13.02 -24.83
CA GLU A 233 -1.36 -12.87 -26.28
C GLU A 233 -0.41 -11.82 -26.84
N PHE A 234 -0.26 -10.67 -26.16
CA PHE A 234 0.70 -9.63 -26.56
C PHE A 234 2.12 -10.17 -26.65
N LEU A 235 2.60 -10.93 -25.64
CA LEU A 235 3.92 -11.55 -25.67
C LEU A 235 4.10 -12.48 -26.87
N LYS A 236 3.07 -13.29 -27.17
CA LYS A 236 3.08 -14.23 -28.27
C LYS A 236 3.14 -13.52 -29.63
N VAL A 237 2.27 -12.53 -29.84
CA VAL A 237 2.18 -11.75 -31.09
C VAL A 237 3.52 -11.06 -31.39
N HIS A 238 4.16 -10.49 -30.38
CA HIS A 238 5.41 -9.73 -30.53
C HIS A 238 6.68 -10.59 -30.30
N ASN A 239 6.53 -11.91 -30.12
CA ASN A 239 7.64 -12.86 -29.89
C ASN A 239 8.55 -12.43 -28.71
N ILE A 240 7.98 -11.90 -27.62
CA ILE A 240 8.70 -11.48 -26.41
C ILE A 240 8.84 -12.70 -25.49
N LYS A 241 10.08 -13.11 -25.18
CA LYS A 241 10.37 -14.35 -24.42
C LYS A 241 10.94 -14.11 -23.03
N ASN A 242 11.32 -12.90 -22.73
CA ASN A 242 12.01 -12.50 -21.50
C ASN A 242 11.09 -11.87 -20.44
N VAL A 243 9.77 -12.01 -20.58
CA VAL A 243 8.75 -11.61 -19.61
C VAL A 243 8.04 -12.86 -19.09
N HIS A 244 7.95 -12.99 -17.77
CA HIS A 244 7.39 -14.14 -17.08
C HIS A 244 6.28 -13.69 -16.14
N PHE A 245 5.06 -14.12 -16.41
CA PHE A 245 3.92 -13.89 -15.51
C PHE A 245 3.81 -15.04 -14.49
N ILE A 246 3.81 -14.69 -13.21
CA ILE A 246 3.68 -15.60 -12.08
C ILE A 246 2.33 -15.33 -11.42
N ASP A 247 1.57 -16.35 -11.11
CA ASP A 247 0.30 -16.22 -10.40
C ASP A 247 0.50 -15.71 -8.98
N PHE A 248 -0.57 -15.27 -8.35
CA PHE A 248 -0.56 -14.86 -6.95
C PHE A 248 0.10 -15.95 -6.09
N CYS A 249 1.05 -15.53 -5.28
CA CYS A 249 1.72 -16.37 -4.30
C CYS A 249 1.74 -15.68 -2.92
N ASP A 250 2.14 -16.43 -1.91
CA ASP A 250 2.30 -15.90 -0.57
C ASP A 250 3.44 -14.88 -0.46
N LYS A 251 3.47 -14.17 0.67
CA LYS A 251 4.47 -13.14 0.93
C LYS A 251 5.89 -13.69 0.89
N GLU A 252 6.12 -14.84 1.47
CA GLU A 252 7.42 -15.51 1.55
C GLU A 252 7.96 -15.75 0.14
N LYS A 253 7.12 -16.23 -0.76
CA LYS A 253 7.49 -16.48 -2.16
C LYS A 253 7.73 -15.19 -2.94
N VAL A 254 6.93 -14.16 -2.72
CA VAL A 254 7.19 -12.83 -3.31
C VAL A 254 8.55 -12.29 -2.87
N PHE A 255 8.91 -12.44 -1.60
CA PHE A 255 10.21 -12.01 -1.09
C PHE A 255 11.39 -12.81 -1.65
N GLU A 256 11.21 -14.08 -1.99
CA GLU A 256 12.22 -14.84 -2.75
C GLU A 256 12.46 -14.21 -4.13
N TYR A 257 11.39 -13.82 -4.85
CA TYR A 257 11.52 -13.11 -6.12
C TYR A 257 12.20 -11.75 -5.98
N TYR A 258 11.89 -10.99 -4.93
CA TYR A 258 12.60 -9.75 -4.64
C TYR A 258 14.10 -10.01 -4.42
N LYS A 259 14.46 -10.96 -3.57
CA LYS A 259 15.86 -11.27 -3.24
C LYS A 259 16.69 -11.68 -4.44
N MET A 260 16.15 -12.42 -5.40
CA MET A 260 16.89 -12.81 -6.62
C MET A 260 16.93 -11.73 -7.71
N SER A 261 16.09 -10.67 -7.59
CA SER A 261 15.99 -9.61 -8.59
C SER A 261 16.99 -8.48 -8.35
N ASP A 262 17.23 -7.66 -9.38
CA ASP A 262 18.13 -6.50 -9.30
C ASP A 262 17.39 -5.20 -9.11
N VAL A 263 16.19 -5.09 -9.68
CA VAL A 263 15.41 -3.86 -9.74
C VAL A 263 13.94 -4.19 -9.61
N PHE A 264 13.23 -3.45 -8.77
CA PHE A 264 11.78 -3.44 -8.75
C PHE A 264 11.25 -2.37 -9.70
N PHE A 265 10.24 -2.68 -10.52
CA PHE A 265 9.57 -1.70 -11.35
C PHE A 265 8.06 -1.70 -11.09
N PHE A 266 7.45 -0.52 -11.09
CA PHE A 266 6.04 -0.35 -10.78
C PHE A 266 5.42 0.68 -11.73
N PRO A 267 4.85 0.25 -12.87
CA PRO A 267 4.36 1.12 -13.94
C PRO A 267 2.94 1.63 -13.70
N SER A 268 2.49 1.68 -12.46
CA SER A 268 1.10 1.97 -12.11
C SER A 268 0.64 3.33 -12.61
N ARG A 269 -0.55 3.39 -13.23
CA ARG A 269 -1.26 4.63 -13.59
C ARG A 269 -1.78 5.36 -12.37
N GLU A 270 -2.08 4.61 -11.31
CA GLU A 270 -2.48 5.17 -10.03
C GLU A 270 -2.30 4.12 -8.94
N ASP A 271 -1.64 4.51 -7.86
CA ASP A 271 -1.66 3.75 -6.62
C ASP A 271 -1.68 4.70 -5.42
N ILE A 272 -2.79 4.67 -4.69
CA ILE A 272 -3.02 5.58 -3.55
C ILE A 272 -1.98 5.43 -2.44
N TRP A 273 -1.24 4.31 -2.41
CA TRP A 273 -0.03 4.13 -1.63
C TRP A 273 1.03 3.31 -2.37
N GLY A 274 0.78 2.01 -2.61
CA GLY A 274 1.72 1.10 -3.25
C GLY A 274 2.63 0.41 -2.21
N LEU A 275 2.05 -0.40 -1.32
CA LEU A 275 2.78 -1.16 -0.29
C LEU A 275 3.92 -2.00 -0.84
N VAL A 276 3.77 -2.53 -2.06
CA VAL A 276 4.77 -3.35 -2.76
C VAL A 276 6.10 -2.60 -3.02
N VAL A 277 6.05 -1.26 -3.12
CA VAL A 277 7.26 -0.43 -3.23
C VAL A 277 8.11 -0.56 -1.97
N ASN A 278 7.48 -0.43 -0.78
CA ASN A 278 8.19 -0.57 0.48
C ASN A 278 8.64 -2.02 0.73
N GLU A 279 7.84 -3.01 0.31
CA GLU A 279 8.22 -4.43 0.36
C GLU A 279 9.48 -4.70 -0.46
N ALA A 280 9.55 -4.20 -1.70
CA ALA A 280 10.74 -4.33 -2.53
C ALA A 280 11.95 -3.60 -1.93
N MET A 281 11.76 -2.38 -1.42
CA MET A 281 12.81 -1.61 -0.75
C MET A 281 13.36 -2.31 0.49
N SER A 282 12.55 -3.06 1.24
CA SER A 282 12.96 -3.81 2.42
C SER A 282 13.94 -4.96 2.13
N THR A 283 14.03 -5.37 0.88
CA THR A 283 15.03 -6.35 0.40
C THR A 283 16.24 -5.68 -0.27
N GLY A 284 16.33 -4.36 -0.20
CA GLY A 284 17.43 -3.59 -0.81
C GLY A 284 17.34 -3.49 -2.33
N LEU A 285 16.15 -3.58 -2.93
CA LEU A 285 15.98 -3.36 -4.37
C LEU A 285 15.96 -1.86 -4.71
N PRO A 286 16.74 -1.43 -5.71
CA PRO A 286 16.47 -0.20 -6.45
C PRO A 286 15.06 -0.21 -7.06
N VAL A 287 14.44 0.96 -7.17
CA VAL A 287 13.04 1.08 -7.59
C VAL A 287 12.89 2.02 -8.79
N ILE A 288 12.15 1.55 -9.80
CA ILE A 288 11.61 2.35 -10.89
C ILE A 288 10.10 2.47 -10.68
N ALA A 289 9.60 3.64 -10.33
CA ALA A 289 8.17 3.86 -10.06
C ALA A 289 7.65 5.10 -10.76
N THR A 290 6.33 5.12 -10.95
CA THR A 290 5.63 6.25 -11.52
C THR A 290 5.43 7.37 -10.48
N PHE A 291 5.27 8.58 -10.98
CA PHE A 291 4.84 9.73 -10.17
C PHE A 291 3.42 9.56 -9.62
N GLU A 292 2.63 8.68 -10.21
CA GLU A 292 1.26 8.35 -9.86
C GLU A 292 1.17 7.29 -8.73
N THR A 293 2.31 6.97 -8.07
CA THR A 293 2.39 6.11 -6.89
C THR A 293 2.70 6.94 -5.64
N ALA A 294 1.78 7.01 -4.68
CA ALA A 294 1.91 7.91 -3.52
C ALA A 294 3.11 7.59 -2.64
N SER A 295 3.39 6.32 -2.32
CA SER A 295 4.57 5.93 -1.54
C SER A 295 5.88 6.31 -2.24
N ALA A 296 5.93 6.16 -3.57
CA ALA A 296 7.11 6.56 -4.34
C ALA A 296 7.32 8.09 -4.30
N ARG A 297 6.25 8.89 -4.38
CA ARG A 297 6.32 10.35 -4.20
C ARG A 297 6.74 10.78 -2.80
N GLU A 298 6.46 9.96 -1.79
CA GLU A 298 6.83 10.24 -0.40
C GLU A 298 8.33 10.01 -0.17
N VAL A 299 8.89 8.95 -0.76
CA VAL A 299 10.26 8.50 -0.45
C VAL A 299 11.31 8.90 -1.49
N PHE A 300 10.93 9.13 -2.74
CA PHE A 300 11.84 9.48 -3.82
C PHE A 300 11.72 10.95 -4.26
N LYS A 301 12.82 11.50 -4.79
CA LYS A 301 12.79 12.83 -5.41
C LYS A 301 12.07 12.76 -6.76
N LYS A 302 11.42 13.87 -7.16
CA LYS A 302 10.65 13.95 -8.42
C LYS A 302 11.44 13.50 -9.66
N ASN A 303 12.72 13.79 -9.75
CA ASN A 303 13.58 13.40 -10.87
C ASN A 303 13.95 11.91 -10.93
N GLN A 304 13.67 11.16 -9.85
CA GLN A 304 13.84 9.71 -9.81
C GLN A 304 12.62 8.98 -10.36
N LEU A 305 11.47 9.62 -10.36
CA LEU A 305 10.19 9.10 -10.85
C LEU A 305 9.98 9.45 -12.33
N TYR A 306 9.04 8.76 -12.97
CA TYR A 306 8.59 9.07 -14.33
C TYR A 306 7.05 9.14 -14.37
N SER A 307 6.47 9.82 -15.38
CA SER A 307 5.02 9.83 -15.59
C SER A 307 4.59 8.54 -16.29
N CYS A 308 3.52 7.91 -15.82
CA CYS A 308 3.01 6.65 -16.38
C CYS A 308 2.67 6.75 -17.87
N GLU A 309 2.17 7.89 -18.34
CA GLU A 309 1.82 8.11 -19.76
C GLU A 309 3.04 8.15 -20.69
N ASN A 310 4.24 8.29 -20.13
CA ASN A 310 5.47 8.41 -20.91
C ASN A 310 6.21 7.08 -21.01
N ILE A 311 5.72 6.18 -21.89
CA ILE A 311 6.36 4.87 -22.16
C ILE A 311 7.84 4.98 -22.57
N LYS A 312 8.24 6.04 -23.28
CA LYS A 312 9.66 6.29 -23.62
C LYS A 312 10.48 6.53 -22.35
N SER A 313 9.93 7.22 -21.37
CA SER A 313 10.59 7.41 -20.07
C SER A 313 10.76 6.10 -19.31
N LEU A 314 9.77 5.21 -19.32
CA LEU A 314 9.88 3.89 -18.71
C LEU A 314 10.98 3.07 -19.39
N ASN A 315 10.96 3.00 -20.72
CA ASN A 315 11.99 2.29 -21.49
C ASN A 315 13.41 2.86 -21.21
N LYS A 316 13.54 4.20 -21.17
CA LYS A 316 14.79 4.86 -20.80
C LYS A 316 15.26 4.46 -19.39
N LYS A 317 14.36 4.42 -18.40
CA LYS A 317 14.69 3.98 -17.04
C LYS A 317 15.12 2.52 -16.98
N ILE A 318 14.43 1.63 -17.67
CA ILE A 318 14.81 0.21 -17.78
C ILE A 318 16.24 0.09 -18.35
N ASN A 319 16.55 0.80 -19.44
CA ASN A 319 17.88 0.76 -20.06
C ASN A 319 18.96 1.36 -19.15
N GLU A 320 18.67 2.45 -18.44
CA GLU A 320 19.54 3.04 -17.43
C GLU A 320 19.91 2.02 -16.36
N TYR A 321 18.91 1.37 -15.74
CA TYR A 321 19.14 0.39 -14.70
C TYR A 321 19.76 -0.91 -15.20
N SER A 322 19.52 -1.28 -16.45
CA SER A 322 20.20 -2.41 -17.09
C SER A 322 21.71 -2.21 -17.20
N SER A 323 22.15 -0.98 -17.40
CA SER A 323 23.56 -0.62 -17.57
C SER A 323 24.30 -0.24 -16.29
N LYS A 324 23.57 0.02 -15.17
CA LYS A 324 24.20 0.34 -13.87
C LYS A 324 25.14 -0.76 -13.41
N SER A 325 26.24 -0.37 -12.77
CA SER A 325 27.15 -1.31 -12.14
C SER A 325 26.49 -2.04 -10.95
N ALA A 326 26.99 -3.21 -10.59
CA ALA A 326 26.55 -3.92 -9.38
C ALA A 326 26.74 -3.08 -8.12
N LEU A 327 27.82 -2.29 -8.07
CA LEU A 327 28.10 -1.40 -6.95
C LEU A 327 27.09 -0.26 -6.83
N ASP A 328 26.66 0.34 -7.95
CA ASP A 328 25.68 1.43 -7.93
C ASP A 328 24.31 0.92 -7.47
N LEU A 329 23.88 -0.25 -7.96
CA LEU A 329 22.64 -0.89 -7.50
C LEU A 329 22.71 -1.25 -6.01
N TYR A 330 23.86 -1.74 -5.54
CA TYR A 330 24.05 -2.05 -4.14
C TYR A 330 23.96 -0.81 -3.25
N LYS A 331 24.58 0.32 -3.66
CA LYS A 331 24.48 1.60 -2.93
C LYS A 331 23.04 2.15 -2.88
N GLU A 332 22.31 2.06 -4.00
CA GLU A 332 20.88 2.43 -4.00
C GLU A 332 20.09 1.52 -3.08
N GLY A 333 20.39 0.22 -3.06
CA GLY A 333 19.78 -0.76 -2.18
C GLY A 333 20.00 -0.43 -0.70
N LEU A 334 21.21 -0.02 -0.30
CA LEU A 334 21.49 0.42 1.07
C LEU A 334 20.63 1.61 1.48
N ASN A 335 20.52 2.62 0.63
CA ASN A 335 19.66 3.78 0.87
C ASN A 335 18.18 3.36 1.00
N ASN A 336 17.72 2.43 0.17
CA ASN A 336 16.34 1.95 0.22
C ASN A 336 16.05 1.12 1.48
N LEU A 337 16.99 0.35 1.98
CA LEU A 337 16.88 -0.33 3.28
C LEU A 337 16.75 0.67 4.42
N GLU A 338 17.56 1.73 4.43
CA GLU A 338 17.48 2.78 5.45
C GLU A 338 16.10 3.46 5.44
N ILE A 339 15.59 3.81 4.26
CA ILE A 339 14.25 4.39 4.13
C ILE A 339 13.18 3.39 4.59
N SER A 340 13.23 2.16 4.08
CA SER A 340 12.23 1.12 4.36
C SER A 340 12.17 0.77 5.85
N SER A 341 13.28 0.81 6.58
CA SER A 341 13.33 0.55 8.02
C SER A 341 12.48 1.51 8.86
N LYS A 342 12.13 2.68 8.31
CA LYS A 342 11.24 3.65 8.94
C LYS A 342 9.76 3.31 8.74
N TYR A 343 9.45 2.52 7.70
CA TYR A 343 8.09 2.11 7.31
C TYR A 343 7.88 0.64 7.66
N THR A 344 7.73 0.33 8.95
CA THR A 344 7.41 -1.02 9.45
C THR A 344 6.14 -0.99 10.28
N ILE A 345 5.50 -2.15 10.46
CA ILE A 345 4.29 -2.29 11.28
C ILE A 345 4.56 -1.82 12.71
N GLU A 346 5.72 -2.12 13.28
CA GLU A 346 6.10 -1.67 14.62
C GLU A 346 6.18 -0.14 14.71
N ASN A 347 6.81 0.51 13.73
CA ASN A 347 6.89 1.98 13.71
C ASN A 347 5.52 2.61 13.44
N MET A 348 4.67 1.96 12.62
CA MET A 348 3.28 2.35 12.41
C MET A 348 2.50 2.33 13.74
N VAL A 349 2.63 1.25 14.53
CA VAL A 349 1.98 1.14 15.86
C VAL A 349 2.51 2.20 16.82
N LEU A 350 3.83 2.34 16.94
CA LEU A 350 4.42 3.36 17.83
C LEU A 350 3.93 4.76 17.51
N LYS A 351 3.79 5.09 16.20
CA LYS A 351 3.31 6.40 15.80
C LYS A 351 1.82 6.59 16.12
N HIS A 352 0.98 5.55 15.92
CA HIS A 352 -0.44 5.61 16.32
C HIS A 352 -0.58 5.84 17.84
N LEU A 353 0.16 5.09 18.66
CA LEU A 353 0.13 5.25 20.12
C LEU A 353 0.53 6.66 20.53
N ALA A 354 1.60 7.21 19.97
CA ALA A 354 2.05 8.56 20.27
C ALA A 354 0.99 9.62 19.88
N ILE A 355 0.32 9.46 18.73
CA ILE A 355 -0.76 10.35 18.29
C ILE A 355 -1.97 10.24 19.23
N PHE A 356 -2.37 9.04 19.61
CA PHE A 356 -3.52 8.82 20.50
C PHE A 356 -3.27 9.42 21.88
N GLU A 357 -2.07 9.24 22.45
CA GLU A 357 -1.69 9.84 23.73
C GLU A 357 -1.63 11.38 23.70
N GLU A 358 -1.14 11.95 22.58
CA GLU A 358 -1.09 13.40 22.37
C GLU A 358 -2.50 14.00 22.41
N VAL A 359 -3.42 13.43 21.61
CA VAL A 359 -4.79 13.88 21.51
C VAL A 359 -5.54 13.70 22.84
N GLU A 360 -5.40 12.54 23.49
CA GLU A 360 -6.05 12.30 24.80
C GLU A 360 -5.58 13.29 25.87
N LYS A 361 -4.29 13.66 25.88
CA LYS A 361 -3.77 14.67 26.82
C LYS A 361 -4.31 16.06 26.54
N ASP A 362 -4.47 16.43 25.27
CA ASP A 362 -4.99 17.74 24.90
C ASP A 362 -6.50 17.86 25.18
N GLU A 363 -7.25 16.78 25.02
CA GLU A 363 -8.67 16.75 25.39
C GLU A 363 -8.91 16.85 26.90
N LYS A 364 -8.01 16.32 27.73
CA LYS A 364 -8.10 16.42 29.19
C LYS A 364 -7.74 17.81 29.74
N LYS A 365 -7.08 18.65 28.93
CA LYS A 365 -6.73 20.03 29.31
C LYS A 365 -7.80 21.06 28.98
N ASN A 366 -8.69 20.74 28.04
CA ASN A 366 -9.79 21.56 27.56
C ASN A 366 -11.12 21.13 28.22
#